data_3690be36f00522c83bf115b0603266ec
#
_entry.id   3690be36f00522c83bf115b0603266ec
#
_cell.length_a   1.000
_cell.length_b   1.000
_cell.length_c   1.000
_cell.angle_alpha   90.00
_cell.angle_beta   90.00
_cell.angle_gamma   90.00
#
_symmetry.space_group_name_H-M   'P 1'
#
loop_
_entity.id
_entity.type
_entity.pdbx_description
1 polymer ?
#
loop_
_entity_poly.entity_id
_entity_poly.type
_entity_poly.pdbx_seq_one_letter_code
_entity_poly.pdbx_strand_id
1 'polypeptide(L)'
;MSRYYRTSYSSIGYPRWTRAVKIIIIACAITFLVQIVMKESFTKAFGLTPWNVTHNGSIWQLVTYIFLHDTGNILHILFNMLGLWMFGSELEQVWGTRQFTRFFFVCGIGAGITIVVAALLFGGNPLVTTIGASGAVYGILLAFGMLFPDRIIYWLIFPIPAKYFVILLGGIAFFSSLSASNSGVAHVAHLGGMVCGYIYMKARGMSRRRRHSTRISFKDWYGQWQRKRLRRKFDVYYNRRHGNGEDSDDEKWRRWKN
;
A
#
# COMPACT_ATOMS: atom_id res chain seq x y z
N MET A 1 18.86 -24.51 -14.34
CA MET A 1 17.51 -24.44 -14.93
C MET A 1 16.75 -23.23 -14.37
N SER A 2 16.70 -22.15 -15.13
CA SER A 2 16.06 -20.87 -14.72
C SER A 2 14.56 -20.96 -15.01
N ARG A 3 13.73 -21.04 -13.96
CA ARG A 3 12.27 -20.90 -14.11
C ARG A 3 11.93 -19.47 -14.44
N TYR A 4 11.64 -19.21 -15.70
CA TYR A 4 11.03 -17.96 -16.17
C TYR A 4 9.63 -17.85 -15.58
N TYR A 5 9.46 -17.04 -14.53
CA TYR A 5 8.13 -16.56 -14.15
C TYR A 5 7.72 -15.49 -15.15
N ARG A 6 6.99 -15.93 -16.15
CA ARG A 6 6.25 -15.07 -17.08
C ARG A 6 5.08 -14.47 -16.30
N THR A 7 5.30 -13.31 -15.64
CA THR A 7 4.21 -12.53 -15.07
C THR A 7 3.41 -11.94 -16.22
N SER A 8 2.33 -12.60 -16.55
CA SER A 8 1.28 -12.11 -17.44
C SER A 8 0.73 -10.78 -16.87
N TYR A 9 1.07 -9.67 -17.50
CA TYR A 9 0.51 -8.34 -17.25
C TYR A 9 -0.86 -8.24 -17.91
N SER A 10 -1.82 -9.00 -17.45
CA SER A 10 -3.21 -8.81 -17.86
C SER A 10 -4.14 -9.28 -16.75
N SER A 11 -4.53 -8.34 -15.90
CA SER A 11 -5.92 -8.17 -15.48
C SER A 11 -5.98 -7.01 -14.50
N ILE A 12 -6.90 -6.11 -14.71
CA ILE A 12 -7.52 -5.30 -13.66
C ILE A 12 -8.23 -6.32 -12.75
N GLY A 13 -7.45 -7.05 -11.97
CA GLY A 13 -7.94 -8.05 -11.02
C GLY A 13 -7.68 -7.50 -9.62
N TYR A 14 -8.68 -7.59 -8.76
CA TYR A 14 -8.52 -7.30 -7.34
C TYR A 14 -7.33 -8.09 -6.78
N PRO A 15 -6.53 -7.51 -5.85
CA PRO A 15 -5.43 -8.22 -5.23
C PRO A 15 -5.93 -9.52 -4.60
N ARG A 16 -5.20 -10.62 -4.80
CA ARG A 16 -5.55 -11.91 -4.18
C ARG A 16 -5.33 -11.80 -2.67
N TRP A 17 -6.26 -12.34 -1.89
CA TRP A 17 -6.09 -12.48 -0.46
C TRP A 17 -4.90 -13.40 -0.15
N THR A 18 -3.84 -12.83 0.41
CA THR A 18 -2.64 -13.58 0.81
C THR A 18 -2.69 -13.93 2.30
N ARG A 19 -1.87 -14.90 2.73
CA ARG A 19 -1.98 -15.50 4.07
C ARG A 19 -1.70 -14.50 5.20
N ALA A 20 -0.57 -13.78 5.14
CA ALA A 20 -0.21 -12.84 6.21
C ALA A 20 -1.16 -11.66 6.25
N VAL A 21 -1.47 -11.07 5.08
CA VAL A 21 -2.42 -9.96 4.98
C VAL A 21 -3.77 -10.34 5.59
N LYS A 22 -4.30 -11.53 5.25
CA LYS A 22 -5.55 -12.03 5.82
C LYS A 22 -5.49 -12.15 7.35
N ILE A 23 -4.43 -12.75 7.88
CA ILE A 23 -4.25 -12.93 9.33
C ILE A 23 -4.18 -11.59 10.05
N ILE A 24 -3.42 -10.62 9.51
CA ILE A 24 -3.28 -9.29 10.13
C ILE A 24 -4.61 -8.55 10.12
N ILE A 25 -5.35 -8.58 9.00
CA ILE A 25 -6.67 -7.94 8.91
C ILE A 25 -7.65 -8.55 9.92
N ILE A 26 -7.68 -9.88 10.03
CA ILE A 26 -8.55 -10.56 11.02
C ILE A 26 -8.13 -10.18 12.44
N ALA A 27 -6.84 -10.14 12.74
CA ALA A 27 -6.34 -9.72 14.06
C ALA A 27 -6.77 -8.28 14.39
N CYS A 28 -6.63 -7.33 13.45
CA CYS A 28 -7.11 -5.95 13.63
C CYS A 28 -8.62 -5.89 13.82
N ALA A 29 -9.40 -6.66 13.08
CA ALA A 29 -10.85 -6.69 13.20
C ALA A 29 -11.30 -7.24 14.57
N ILE A 30 -10.68 -8.33 15.03
CA ILE A 30 -10.96 -8.90 16.38
C ILE A 30 -10.59 -7.88 17.45
N THR A 31 -9.39 -7.29 17.38
CA THR A 31 -8.94 -6.28 18.34
C THR A 31 -9.87 -5.07 18.37
N PHE A 32 -10.36 -4.62 17.21
CA PHE A 32 -11.32 -3.53 17.10
C PHE A 32 -12.64 -3.85 17.81
N LEU A 33 -13.17 -5.07 17.64
CA LEU A 33 -14.37 -5.52 18.36
C LEU A 33 -14.14 -5.55 19.87
N VAL A 34 -12.97 -6.04 20.33
CA VAL A 34 -12.61 -6.03 21.75
C VAL A 34 -12.52 -4.60 22.29
N GLN A 35 -11.95 -3.65 21.51
CA GLN A 35 -11.90 -2.23 21.89
C GLN A 35 -13.29 -1.62 22.08
N ILE A 36 -14.28 -1.96 21.22
CA ILE A 36 -15.65 -1.49 21.36
C ILE A 36 -16.25 -1.92 22.70
N VAL A 37 -15.98 -3.17 23.14
CA VAL A 37 -16.49 -3.72 24.39
C VAL A 37 -15.75 -3.15 25.60
N MET A 38 -14.40 -3.19 25.59
CA MET A 38 -13.54 -2.81 26.71
C MET A 38 -13.22 -1.31 26.76
N LYS A 39 -13.57 -0.56 25.72
CA LYS A 39 -13.43 0.91 25.61
C LYS A 39 -11.99 1.38 25.91
N GLU A 40 -11.88 2.48 26.64
CA GLU A 40 -10.59 3.14 26.93
C GLU A 40 -9.60 2.27 27.71
N SER A 41 -10.05 1.37 28.59
CA SER A 41 -9.15 0.55 29.41
C SER A 41 -8.24 -0.32 28.56
N PHE A 42 -8.79 -0.91 27.48
CA PHE A 42 -8.02 -1.72 26.55
C PHE A 42 -7.04 -0.86 25.74
N THR A 43 -7.51 0.30 25.26
CA THR A 43 -6.66 1.22 24.48
C THR A 43 -5.51 1.77 25.32
N LYS A 44 -5.72 2.10 26.60
CA LYS A 44 -4.66 2.53 27.53
C LYS A 44 -3.64 1.45 27.84
N ALA A 45 -4.07 0.18 27.96
CA ALA A 45 -3.18 -0.94 28.23
C ALA A 45 -2.30 -1.33 27.02
N PHE A 46 -2.84 -1.28 25.80
CA PHE A 46 -2.22 -1.84 24.60
C PHE A 46 -1.84 -0.81 23.53
N GLY A 47 -2.36 0.43 23.60
CA GLY A 47 -1.95 1.56 22.77
C GLY A 47 -0.57 2.07 23.15
N LEU A 48 0.15 2.62 22.21
CA LEU A 48 1.51 3.12 22.41
C LEU A 48 1.48 4.51 23.08
N THR A 49 1.89 4.57 24.33
CA THR A 49 2.10 5.80 25.09
C THR A 49 3.58 5.92 25.42
N PRO A 50 4.30 6.96 24.89
CA PRO A 50 5.73 7.10 25.12
C PRO A 50 6.13 7.05 26.59
N TRP A 51 5.36 7.69 27.46
CA TRP A 51 5.57 7.66 28.90
C TRP A 51 5.56 6.24 29.46
N ASN A 52 4.58 5.44 29.07
CA ASN A 52 4.44 4.06 29.56
C ASN A 52 5.61 3.17 29.12
N VAL A 53 6.07 3.35 27.88
CA VAL A 53 7.23 2.58 27.36
C VAL A 53 8.50 2.93 28.13
N THR A 54 8.73 4.22 28.39
CA THR A 54 10.02 4.69 28.96
C THR A 54 10.10 4.60 30.49
N HIS A 55 8.98 4.79 31.20
CA HIS A 55 8.96 4.85 32.67
C HIS A 55 8.32 3.59 33.30
N ASN A 56 7.31 3.00 32.64
CA ASN A 56 6.59 1.85 33.18
C ASN A 56 7.03 0.52 32.56
N GLY A 57 8.01 0.52 31.65
CA GLY A 57 8.50 -0.69 31.00
C GLY A 57 7.49 -1.38 30.07
N SER A 58 6.44 -0.68 29.61
CA SER A 58 5.37 -1.24 28.78
C SER A 58 5.80 -1.47 27.32
N ILE A 59 6.89 -2.23 27.14
CA ILE A 59 7.52 -2.45 25.82
C ILE A 59 6.61 -3.19 24.82
N TRP A 60 5.63 -3.97 25.31
CA TRP A 60 4.65 -4.64 24.44
C TRP A 60 3.83 -3.64 23.61
N GLN A 61 3.67 -2.41 24.10
CA GLN A 61 2.97 -1.35 23.39
C GLN A 61 3.60 -1.02 22.02
N LEU A 62 4.92 -1.25 21.84
CA LEU A 62 5.61 -1.09 20.56
C LEU A 62 5.08 -2.05 19.47
N VAL A 63 4.41 -3.11 19.85
CA VAL A 63 3.83 -4.12 18.94
C VAL A 63 2.31 -4.05 18.93
N THR A 64 1.71 -4.00 20.12
CA THR A 64 0.25 -4.15 20.27
C THR A 64 -0.53 -2.99 19.65
N TYR A 65 -0.01 -1.77 19.72
CA TYR A 65 -0.65 -0.57 19.18
C TYR A 65 -0.98 -0.68 17.68
N ILE A 66 -0.21 -1.50 16.92
CA ILE A 66 -0.40 -1.71 15.48
C ILE A 66 -1.78 -2.30 15.17
N PHE A 67 -2.33 -3.08 16.10
CA PHE A 67 -3.61 -3.76 15.91
C PHE A 67 -4.81 -2.95 16.40
N LEU A 68 -4.59 -1.90 17.20
CA LEU A 68 -5.66 -1.05 17.71
C LEU A 68 -6.04 0.02 16.67
N HIS A 69 -7.32 0.38 16.68
CA HIS A 69 -7.84 1.43 15.80
C HIS A 69 -8.84 2.32 16.54
N ASP A 70 -9.07 3.52 16.02
CA ASP A 70 -10.00 4.47 16.59
C ASP A 70 -11.44 3.97 16.41
N THR A 71 -12.09 3.64 17.53
CA THR A 71 -13.49 3.16 17.54
C THR A 71 -14.51 4.26 17.26
N GLY A 72 -14.12 5.55 17.40
CA GLY A 72 -14.94 6.70 17.02
C GLY A 72 -14.86 7.04 15.53
N ASN A 73 -13.86 6.48 14.81
CA ASN A 73 -13.68 6.74 13.38
C ASN A 73 -13.43 5.44 12.60
N ILE A 74 -14.52 4.85 12.10
CA ILE A 74 -14.46 3.59 11.31
C ILE A 74 -13.58 3.69 10.06
N LEU A 75 -13.42 4.89 9.49
CA LEU A 75 -12.56 5.10 8.33
C LEU A 75 -11.09 4.85 8.65
N HIS A 76 -10.68 5.02 9.91
CA HIS A 76 -9.31 4.75 10.33
C HIS A 76 -8.94 3.27 10.13
N ILE A 77 -9.74 2.33 10.61
CA ILE A 77 -9.48 0.91 10.37
C ILE A 77 -9.71 0.55 8.89
N LEU A 78 -10.74 1.09 8.26
CA LEU A 78 -11.08 0.78 6.87
C LEU A 78 -9.92 1.12 5.91
N PHE A 79 -9.35 2.33 5.99
CA PHE A 79 -8.24 2.73 5.11
C PHE A 79 -6.94 1.99 5.42
N ASN A 80 -6.67 1.66 6.69
CA ASN A 80 -5.54 0.81 7.04
C ASN A 80 -5.66 -0.59 6.42
N MET A 81 -6.82 -1.23 6.56
CA MET A 81 -7.06 -2.57 6.02
C MET A 81 -7.10 -2.57 4.49
N LEU A 82 -7.68 -1.54 3.88
CA LEU A 82 -7.69 -1.37 2.42
C LEU A 82 -6.26 -1.22 1.87
N GLY A 83 -5.46 -0.34 2.47
CA GLY A 83 -4.06 -0.15 2.08
C GLY A 83 -3.23 -1.43 2.25
N LEU A 84 -3.40 -2.12 3.39
CA LEU A 84 -2.75 -3.39 3.65
C LEU A 84 -3.16 -4.47 2.63
N TRP A 85 -4.45 -4.56 2.29
CA TRP A 85 -4.93 -5.52 1.31
C TRP A 85 -4.43 -5.21 -0.10
N MET A 86 -4.56 -3.97 -0.55
CA MET A 86 -4.19 -3.57 -1.91
C MET A 86 -2.68 -3.70 -2.17
N PHE A 87 -1.88 -3.12 -1.29
CA PHE A 87 -0.43 -3.04 -1.51
C PHE A 87 0.33 -4.19 -0.83
N GLY A 88 -0.12 -4.59 0.35
CA GLY A 88 0.51 -5.68 1.10
C GLY A 88 0.38 -7.02 0.41
N SER A 89 -0.77 -7.33 -0.18
CA SER A 89 -0.97 -8.60 -0.89
C SER A 89 -0.03 -8.76 -2.09
N GLU A 90 0.23 -7.69 -2.84
CA GLU A 90 1.19 -7.76 -3.95
C GLU A 90 2.63 -7.95 -3.46
N LEU A 91 3.02 -7.28 -2.37
CA LEU A 91 4.34 -7.48 -1.78
C LEU A 91 4.50 -8.89 -1.20
N GLU A 92 3.46 -9.42 -0.54
CA GLU A 92 3.49 -10.79 -0.02
C GLU A 92 3.62 -11.83 -1.14
N GLN A 93 2.95 -11.63 -2.27
CA GLN A 93 3.10 -12.50 -3.45
C GLN A 93 4.53 -12.51 -3.99
N VAL A 94 5.23 -11.38 -3.93
CA VAL A 94 6.61 -11.25 -4.45
C VAL A 94 7.64 -11.78 -3.46
N TRP A 95 7.47 -11.50 -2.18
CA TRP A 95 8.45 -11.80 -1.14
C TRP A 95 8.19 -13.11 -0.39
N GLY A 96 6.94 -13.59 -0.45
CA GLY A 96 6.44 -14.68 0.38
C GLY A 96 6.03 -14.23 1.77
N THR A 97 5.16 -15.03 2.41
CA THR A 97 4.52 -14.72 3.69
C THR A 97 5.51 -14.36 4.81
N ARG A 98 6.57 -15.17 4.98
CA ARG A 98 7.55 -14.96 6.07
C ARG A 98 8.27 -13.62 5.97
N GLN A 99 8.67 -13.22 4.77
CA GLN A 99 9.44 -11.99 4.57
C GLN A 99 8.54 -10.76 4.63
N PHE A 100 7.35 -10.84 4.08
CA PHE A 100 6.32 -9.80 4.20
C PHE A 100 5.96 -9.54 5.67
N THR A 101 5.69 -10.59 6.45
CA THR A 101 5.36 -10.45 7.88
C THR A 101 6.48 -9.76 8.65
N ARG A 102 7.74 -10.16 8.42
CA ARG A 102 8.90 -9.48 9.04
C ARG A 102 8.96 -8.01 8.66
N PHE A 103 8.76 -7.69 7.40
CA PHE A 103 8.75 -6.32 6.91
C PHE A 103 7.66 -5.49 7.57
N PHE A 104 6.45 -6.01 7.65
CA PHE A 104 5.30 -5.37 8.30
C PHE A 104 5.64 -4.99 9.76
N PHE A 105 6.15 -5.94 10.54
CA PHE A 105 6.50 -5.67 11.94
C PHE A 105 7.70 -4.74 12.09
N VAL A 106 8.70 -4.83 11.23
CA VAL A 106 9.83 -3.89 11.26
C VAL A 106 9.37 -2.47 11.00
N CYS A 107 8.47 -2.24 10.04
CA CYS A 107 7.92 -0.93 9.78
C CYS A 107 7.04 -0.44 10.94
N GLY A 108 6.17 -1.30 11.48
CA GLY A 108 5.29 -0.93 12.57
C GLY A 108 6.04 -0.66 13.88
N ILE A 109 6.93 -1.55 14.29
CA ILE A 109 7.75 -1.35 15.50
C ILE A 109 8.68 -0.15 15.33
N GLY A 110 9.28 0.01 14.15
CA GLY A 110 10.14 1.16 13.84
C GLY A 110 9.38 2.48 13.92
N ALA A 111 8.14 2.52 13.43
CA ALA A 111 7.26 3.67 13.60
C ALA A 111 6.99 3.97 15.08
N GLY A 112 6.70 2.94 15.89
CA GLY A 112 6.51 3.07 17.33
C GLY A 112 7.75 3.61 18.04
N ILE A 113 8.93 3.09 17.72
CA ILE A 113 10.20 3.59 18.27
C ILE A 113 10.40 5.06 17.87
N THR A 114 10.09 5.43 16.63
CA THR A 114 10.21 6.82 16.16
C THR A 114 9.30 7.76 16.94
N ILE A 115 8.07 7.34 17.31
CA ILE A 115 7.16 8.11 18.16
C ILE A 115 7.79 8.36 19.53
N VAL A 116 8.32 7.31 20.18
CA VAL A 116 8.92 7.39 21.51
C VAL A 116 10.13 8.31 21.48
N VAL A 117 11.03 8.14 20.50
CA VAL A 117 12.23 8.98 20.32
C VAL A 117 11.85 10.43 20.04
N ALA A 118 10.86 10.66 19.19
CA ALA A 118 10.40 12.02 18.89
C ALA A 118 9.82 12.73 20.13
N ALA A 119 9.03 12.02 20.94
CA ALA A 119 8.49 12.57 22.19
C ALA A 119 9.59 12.95 23.18
N LEU A 120 10.67 12.16 23.26
CA LEU A 120 11.81 12.42 24.16
C LEU A 120 12.70 13.58 23.67
N LEU A 121 12.96 13.67 22.37
CA LEU A 121 13.94 14.62 21.82
C LEU A 121 13.35 15.97 21.45
N PHE A 122 12.09 16.02 21.02
CA PHE A 122 11.46 17.23 20.49
C PHE A 122 10.38 17.80 21.42
N GLY A 123 10.23 17.27 22.64
CA GLY A 123 9.33 17.84 23.66
C GLY A 123 7.85 17.67 23.36
N GLY A 124 7.47 16.64 22.57
CA GLY A 124 6.07 16.29 22.37
C GLY A 124 5.42 15.79 23.66
N ASN A 125 4.08 15.83 23.75
CA ASN A 125 3.38 15.33 24.92
C ASN A 125 3.54 13.79 25.04
N PRO A 126 4.32 13.27 26.03
CA PRO A 126 4.60 11.85 26.14
C PRO A 126 3.40 11.02 26.61
N LEU A 127 2.31 11.66 27.03
CA LEU A 127 1.08 11.00 27.50
C LEU A 127 0.08 10.73 26.36
N VAL A 128 0.34 11.23 25.15
CA VAL A 128 -0.52 10.98 24.00
C VAL A 128 -0.41 9.53 23.56
N THR A 129 -1.53 8.80 23.61
CA THR A 129 -1.61 7.41 23.16
C THR A 129 -1.81 7.35 21.65
N THR A 130 -0.94 6.62 20.95
CA THR A 130 -1.01 6.37 19.52
C THR A 130 -1.49 4.94 19.26
N ILE A 131 -2.33 4.78 18.24
CA ILE A 131 -2.91 3.50 17.80
C ILE A 131 -2.97 3.44 16.27
N GLY A 132 -2.87 2.25 15.70
CA GLY A 132 -3.08 2.00 14.29
C GLY A 132 -1.94 1.30 13.56
N ALA A 133 -2.29 0.58 12.50
CA ALA A 133 -1.35 -0.08 11.60
C ALA A 133 -0.67 0.89 10.61
N SER A 134 -1.04 2.16 10.61
CA SER A 134 -0.69 3.11 9.56
C SER A 134 0.83 3.27 9.35
N GLY A 135 1.65 3.25 10.42
CA GLY A 135 3.10 3.26 10.30
C GLY A 135 3.64 2.10 9.44
N ALA A 136 3.13 0.89 9.67
CA ALA A 136 3.46 -0.28 8.85
C ALA A 136 2.92 -0.15 7.42
N VAL A 137 1.70 0.36 7.24
CA VAL A 137 1.08 0.58 5.93
C VAL A 137 1.86 1.60 5.10
N TYR A 138 2.36 2.69 5.71
CA TYR A 138 3.22 3.65 5.01
C TYR A 138 4.56 3.03 4.59
N GLY A 139 5.14 2.15 5.41
CA GLY A 139 6.30 1.35 5.00
C GLY A 139 5.99 0.44 3.80
N ILE A 140 4.82 -0.21 3.80
CA ILE A 140 4.34 -1.04 2.68
C ILE A 140 4.15 -0.19 1.42
N LEU A 141 3.55 0.99 1.52
CA LEU A 141 3.37 1.92 0.41
C LEU A 141 4.71 2.35 -0.20
N LEU A 142 5.69 2.68 0.64
CA LEU A 142 7.04 2.98 0.18
C LEU A 142 7.65 1.80 -0.59
N ALA A 143 7.60 0.61 -0.02
CA ALA A 143 8.12 -0.60 -0.65
C ALA A 143 7.44 -0.89 -1.99
N PHE A 144 6.13 -0.71 -2.06
CA PHE A 144 5.35 -0.85 -3.28
C PHE A 144 5.79 0.15 -4.35
N GLY A 145 5.92 1.44 -4.01
CA GLY A 145 6.40 2.47 -4.92
C GLY A 145 7.84 2.25 -5.42
N MET A 146 8.71 1.66 -4.58
CA MET A 146 10.08 1.31 -4.97
C MET A 146 10.15 0.09 -5.89
N LEU A 147 9.30 -0.91 -5.71
CA LEU A 147 9.28 -2.14 -6.51
C LEU A 147 8.48 -2.00 -7.79
N PHE A 148 7.40 -1.23 -7.76
CA PHE A 148 6.45 -1.04 -8.85
C PHE A 148 6.24 0.43 -9.19
N PRO A 149 7.30 1.22 -9.46
CA PRO A 149 7.24 2.69 -9.55
C PRO A 149 6.28 3.22 -10.63
N ASP A 150 6.13 2.46 -11.70
CA ASP A 150 5.32 2.85 -12.86
C ASP A 150 3.93 2.17 -12.86
N ARG A 151 3.59 1.42 -11.77
CA ARG A 151 2.25 0.83 -11.60
C ARG A 151 1.23 1.94 -11.41
N ILE A 152 0.16 1.90 -12.20
CA ILE A 152 -0.94 2.86 -12.08
C ILE A 152 -1.82 2.49 -10.89
N ILE A 153 -1.97 3.43 -9.97
CA ILE A 153 -2.92 3.39 -8.86
C ILE A 153 -4.07 4.34 -9.23
N TYR A 154 -5.29 3.85 -9.15
CA TYR A 154 -6.46 4.69 -9.33
C TYR A 154 -6.83 5.33 -7.99
N TRP A 155 -6.43 6.59 -7.80
CA TRP A 155 -6.87 7.40 -6.68
C TRP A 155 -8.21 8.05 -7.05
N LEU A 156 -9.30 7.50 -6.51
CA LEU A 156 -10.65 7.80 -6.99
C LEU A 156 -10.77 7.46 -8.49
N ILE A 157 -10.76 8.47 -9.35
CA ILE A 157 -10.85 8.35 -10.82
C ILE A 157 -9.52 8.69 -11.54
N PHE A 158 -8.54 9.22 -10.80
CA PHE A 158 -7.28 9.68 -11.39
C PHE A 158 -6.22 8.57 -11.40
N PRO A 159 -5.67 8.21 -12.56
CA PRO A 159 -4.59 7.25 -12.67
C PRO A 159 -3.26 7.91 -12.28
N ILE A 160 -2.68 7.53 -11.15
CA ILE A 160 -1.41 8.06 -10.64
C ILE A 160 -0.38 6.93 -10.59
N PRO A 161 0.83 7.09 -11.17
CA PRO A 161 1.92 6.14 -10.98
C PRO A 161 2.33 6.03 -9.50
N ALA A 162 2.58 4.80 -9.04
CA ALA A 162 2.83 4.49 -7.63
C ALA A 162 3.92 5.35 -7.00
N LYS A 163 5.00 5.65 -7.74
CA LYS A 163 6.08 6.52 -7.26
C LYS A 163 5.59 7.91 -6.86
N TYR A 164 4.72 8.52 -7.66
CA TYR A 164 4.20 9.86 -7.35
C TYR A 164 3.17 9.82 -6.24
N PHE A 165 2.36 8.76 -6.19
CA PHE A 165 1.41 8.53 -5.09
C PHE A 165 2.12 8.42 -3.74
N VAL A 166 3.22 7.65 -3.68
CA VAL A 166 4.03 7.49 -2.45
C VAL A 166 4.74 8.78 -2.07
N ILE A 167 5.29 9.52 -3.05
CA ILE A 167 5.92 10.84 -2.80
C ILE A 167 4.89 11.83 -2.24
N LEU A 168 3.69 11.86 -2.80
CA LEU A 168 2.59 12.71 -2.33
C LEU A 168 2.21 12.39 -0.88
N LEU A 169 1.97 11.11 -0.56
CA LEU A 169 1.61 10.69 0.79
C LEU A 169 2.74 10.93 1.80
N GLY A 170 3.98 10.64 1.41
CA GLY A 170 5.17 10.94 2.23
C GLY A 170 5.35 12.44 2.46
N GLY A 171 5.12 13.26 1.45
CA GLY A 171 5.15 14.72 1.54
C GLY A 171 4.06 15.24 2.48
N ILE A 172 2.82 14.78 2.34
CA ILE A 172 1.73 15.14 3.26
C ILE A 172 2.10 14.76 4.70
N ALA A 173 2.61 13.53 4.93
CA ALA A 173 3.03 13.11 6.27
C ALA A 173 4.17 13.98 6.82
N PHE A 174 5.14 14.35 5.98
CA PHE A 174 6.25 15.23 6.38
C PHE A 174 5.75 16.62 6.78
N PHE A 175 5.01 17.31 5.92
CA PHE A 175 4.53 18.66 6.23
C PHE A 175 3.56 18.66 7.43
N SER A 176 2.72 17.66 7.56
CA SER A 176 1.81 17.52 8.69
C SER A 176 2.54 17.20 10.00
N SER A 177 3.71 16.56 9.95
CA SER A 177 4.53 16.30 11.15
C SER A 177 5.15 17.58 11.73
N LEU A 178 5.27 18.63 10.92
CA LEU A 178 5.76 19.93 11.37
C LEU A 178 4.70 20.75 12.14
N SER A 179 3.45 20.33 12.08
CA SER A 179 2.36 20.99 12.81
C SER A 179 2.43 20.64 14.29
N ALA A 180 2.39 21.64 15.17
CA ALA A 180 2.46 21.50 16.63
C ALA A 180 1.19 20.87 17.26
N SER A 181 0.30 20.29 16.48
CA SER A 181 -0.94 19.65 16.95
C SER A 181 -0.70 18.19 17.39
N ASN A 182 -1.60 17.66 18.23
CA ASN A 182 -1.57 16.23 18.63
C ASN A 182 -1.61 15.26 17.42
N SER A 183 -2.10 15.72 16.26
CA SER A 183 -2.04 14.98 15.00
C SER A 183 -0.62 14.83 14.44
N GLY A 184 0.32 15.70 14.82
CA GLY A 184 1.73 15.63 14.39
C GLY A 184 2.40 14.32 14.78
N VAL A 185 2.05 13.73 15.92
CA VAL A 185 2.59 12.43 16.39
C VAL A 185 2.26 11.30 15.42
N ALA A 186 1.05 11.27 14.88
CA ALA A 186 0.64 10.25 13.90
C ALA A 186 1.46 10.35 12.60
N HIS A 187 1.75 11.58 12.15
CA HIS A 187 2.53 11.81 10.93
C HIS A 187 4.00 11.45 11.10
N VAL A 188 4.57 11.67 12.31
CA VAL A 188 5.91 11.18 12.68
C VAL A 188 5.98 9.64 12.60
N ALA A 189 4.93 8.94 13.05
CA ALA A 189 4.84 7.48 12.92
C ALA A 189 4.88 7.02 11.45
N HIS A 190 4.16 7.71 10.56
CA HIS A 190 4.13 7.39 9.13
C HIS A 190 5.52 7.50 8.51
N LEU A 191 6.23 8.59 8.79
CA LEU A 191 7.60 8.80 8.33
C LEU A 191 8.56 7.75 8.92
N GLY A 192 8.44 7.46 10.21
CA GLY A 192 9.23 6.42 10.88
C GLY A 192 9.07 5.06 10.23
N GLY A 193 7.83 4.67 9.91
CA GLY A 193 7.54 3.43 9.19
C GLY A 193 8.16 3.38 7.79
N MET A 194 8.09 4.49 7.03
CA MET A 194 8.73 4.61 5.72
C MET A 194 10.26 4.50 5.81
N VAL A 195 10.89 5.21 6.76
CA VAL A 195 12.36 5.19 6.95
C VAL A 195 12.83 3.80 7.33
N CYS A 196 12.20 3.15 8.31
CA CYS A 196 12.53 1.78 8.73
C CYS A 196 12.32 0.78 7.60
N GLY A 197 11.25 0.93 6.82
CA GLY A 197 10.99 0.12 5.63
C GLY A 197 12.08 0.29 4.58
N TYR A 198 12.50 1.53 4.30
CA TYR A 198 13.58 1.82 3.37
C TYR A 198 14.90 1.18 3.79
N ILE A 199 15.29 1.38 5.06
CA ILE A 199 16.52 0.80 5.64
C ILE A 199 16.49 -0.72 5.52
N TYR A 200 15.39 -1.36 5.92
CA TYR A 200 15.24 -2.80 5.84
C TYR A 200 15.37 -3.33 4.40
N MET A 201 14.69 -2.67 3.44
CA MET A 201 14.79 -3.05 2.03
C MET A 201 16.21 -2.93 1.49
N LYS A 202 16.92 -1.86 1.84
CA LYS A 202 18.31 -1.66 1.42
C LYS A 202 19.25 -2.70 2.04
N ALA A 203 19.13 -2.95 3.35
CA ALA A 203 19.93 -3.93 4.07
C ALA A 203 19.74 -5.37 3.53
N ARG A 204 18.53 -5.69 3.06
CA ARG A 204 18.21 -7.02 2.50
C ARG A 204 18.38 -7.11 0.98
N GLY A 205 18.82 -6.05 0.31
CA GLY A 205 18.96 -6.04 -1.14
C GLY A 205 17.65 -6.19 -1.91
N MET A 206 16.51 -5.93 -1.25
CA MET A 206 15.17 -6.19 -1.80
C MET A 206 14.77 -5.16 -2.86
N SER A 207 15.45 -4.01 -2.93
CA SER A 207 15.22 -2.97 -3.94
C SER A 207 15.88 -3.27 -5.30
N ARG A 208 16.72 -4.32 -5.38
CA ARG A 208 17.42 -4.73 -6.60
C ARG A 208 16.63 -5.79 -7.38
N ARG A 209 15.44 -5.50 -7.85
CA ARG A 209 14.93 -6.23 -9.00
C ARG A 209 15.57 -5.62 -10.24
N ARG A 210 16.38 -6.39 -10.97
CA ARG A 210 16.95 -6.00 -12.28
C ARG A 210 15.82 -5.41 -13.11
N ARG A 211 15.97 -4.15 -13.41
CA ARG A 211 15.12 -3.34 -14.26
C ARG A 211 15.11 -3.96 -15.66
N HIS A 212 14.17 -4.86 -15.94
CA HIS A 212 13.67 -4.99 -17.30
C HIS A 212 12.64 -3.86 -17.43
N SER A 213 13.19 -2.68 -17.68
CA SER A 213 12.44 -1.47 -17.91
C SER A 213 11.83 -1.55 -19.30
N THR A 214 10.62 -2.04 -19.41
CA THR A 214 9.72 -1.45 -20.40
C THR A 214 9.32 -0.08 -19.84
N ARG A 215 10.15 0.93 -20.10
CA ARG A 215 9.78 2.32 -19.91
C ARG A 215 8.59 2.59 -20.84
N ILE A 216 7.38 2.38 -20.34
CA ILE A 216 6.22 2.99 -20.96
C ILE A 216 6.31 4.46 -20.59
N SER A 217 6.91 5.26 -21.49
CA SER A 217 6.90 6.71 -21.39
C SER A 217 5.43 7.16 -21.36
N PHE A 218 5.12 8.25 -20.62
CA PHE A 218 3.80 8.87 -20.70
C PHE A 218 3.37 9.12 -22.16
N LYS A 219 4.34 9.43 -23.03
CA LYS A 219 4.17 9.57 -24.47
C LYS A 219 3.72 8.25 -25.14
N ASP A 220 4.26 7.10 -24.70
CA ASP A 220 3.88 5.78 -25.23
C ASP A 220 2.49 5.36 -24.73
N TRP A 221 2.16 5.67 -23.47
CA TRP A 221 0.83 5.41 -22.91
C TRP A 221 -0.23 6.27 -23.61
N TYR A 222 0.01 7.56 -23.77
CA TYR A 222 -0.89 8.46 -24.49
C TYR A 222 -1.04 8.03 -25.96
N GLY A 223 0.04 7.63 -26.61
CA GLY A 223 0.03 7.08 -27.97
C GLY A 223 -0.75 5.75 -28.07
N GLN A 224 -0.67 4.87 -27.07
CA GLN A 224 -1.47 3.63 -27.02
C GLN A 224 -2.95 3.92 -26.76
N TRP A 225 -3.25 4.89 -25.89
CA TRP A 225 -4.62 5.33 -25.62
C TRP A 225 -5.26 5.99 -26.87
N GLN A 226 -4.53 6.86 -27.56
CA GLN A 226 -4.98 7.43 -28.85
C GLN A 226 -5.22 6.34 -29.89
N ARG A 227 -4.32 5.36 -30.04
CA ARG A 227 -4.48 4.24 -30.98
C ARG A 227 -5.69 3.37 -30.64
N LYS A 228 -5.96 3.07 -29.35
CA LYS A 228 -7.16 2.36 -28.92
C LYS A 228 -8.44 3.16 -29.23
N ARG A 229 -8.42 4.47 -29.03
CA ARG A 229 -9.55 5.36 -29.34
C ARG A 229 -9.83 5.44 -30.84
N LEU A 230 -8.78 5.50 -31.68
CA LEU A 230 -8.87 5.50 -33.13
C LEU A 230 -9.36 4.13 -33.66
N ARG A 231 -8.86 3.01 -33.11
CA ARG A 231 -9.37 1.66 -33.46
C ARG A 231 -10.85 1.54 -33.17
N ARG A 232 -11.33 1.94 -31.98
CA ARG A 232 -12.77 1.90 -31.65
C ARG A 232 -13.61 2.75 -32.62
N LYS A 233 -13.11 3.92 -33.04
CA LYS A 233 -13.80 4.74 -34.03
C LYS A 233 -13.79 4.07 -35.41
N PHE A 234 -12.69 3.44 -35.80
CA PHE A 234 -12.56 2.71 -37.05
C PHE A 234 -13.47 1.49 -37.07
N ASP A 235 -13.50 0.68 -36.00
CA ASP A 235 -14.37 -0.49 -35.88
C ASP A 235 -15.86 -0.11 -35.94
N VAL A 236 -16.26 0.99 -35.30
CA VAL A 236 -17.63 1.53 -35.40
C VAL A 236 -17.96 2.00 -36.80
N TYR A 237 -16.99 2.64 -37.50
CA TYR A 237 -17.20 3.14 -38.87
C TYR A 237 -17.24 1.97 -39.88
N TYR A 238 -16.36 1.00 -39.70
CA TYR A 238 -16.28 -0.21 -40.54
C TYR A 238 -17.56 -1.06 -40.40
N ASN A 239 -18.02 -1.33 -39.18
CA ASN A 239 -19.26 -2.07 -38.92
C ASN A 239 -20.50 -1.33 -39.42
N ARG A 240 -20.51 0.03 -39.39
CA ARG A 240 -21.61 0.83 -39.93
C ARG A 240 -21.69 0.80 -41.45
N ARG A 241 -20.54 0.62 -42.12
CA ARG A 241 -20.46 0.61 -43.59
C ARG A 241 -20.63 -0.79 -44.20
N HIS A 242 -20.33 -1.85 -43.44
CA HIS A 242 -20.36 -3.24 -43.90
C HIS A 242 -21.36 -4.11 -43.13
N GLY A 243 -22.06 -3.57 -42.13
CA GLY A 243 -23.05 -4.27 -41.33
C GLY A 243 -24.44 -4.42 -41.98
N ASN A 244 -24.63 -3.98 -43.23
CA ASN A 244 -25.86 -4.14 -43.98
C ASN A 244 -25.67 -4.92 -45.30
N GLY A 245 -24.62 -5.76 -45.42
CA GLY A 245 -24.35 -6.58 -46.58
C GLY A 245 -24.01 -8.00 -46.14
N GLU A 246 -24.85 -8.91 -46.59
CA GLU A 246 -24.81 -10.36 -46.38
C GLU A 246 -23.43 -11.02 -46.55
N ASP A 247 -23.19 -12.02 -45.73
CA ASP A 247 -22.30 -13.19 -45.84
C ASP A 247 -21.68 -13.49 -47.22
N SER A 248 -20.65 -12.78 -47.67
CA SER A 248 -19.89 -13.26 -48.83
C SER A 248 -18.38 -13.11 -48.74
N ASP A 249 -17.84 -12.40 -47.74
CA ASP A 249 -16.40 -12.12 -47.65
C ASP A 249 -15.64 -13.02 -46.65
N ASP A 250 -16.33 -13.74 -45.76
CA ASP A 250 -15.69 -14.68 -44.85
C ASP A 250 -15.16 -15.96 -45.52
N GLU A 251 -15.70 -16.35 -46.67
CA GLU A 251 -15.15 -17.45 -47.46
C GLU A 251 -13.87 -17.10 -48.24
N LYS A 252 -13.69 -15.85 -48.63
CA LYS A 252 -12.46 -15.39 -49.29
C LYS A 252 -11.25 -15.38 -48.39
N TRP A 253 -11.40 -15.05 -47.11
CA TRP A 253 -10.29 -15.03 -46.13
C TRP A 253 -9.85 -16.45 -45.72
N ARG A 254 -10.70 -17.44 -45.75
CA ARG A 254 -10.35 -18.85 -45.46
C ARG A 254 -9.50 -19.49 -46.56
N ARG A 255 -9.56 -19.01 -47.78
CA ARG A 255 -8.76 -19.53 -48.93
C ARG A 255 -7.29 -19.07 -48.94
N TRP A 256 -6.91 -18.08 -48.13
CA TRP A 256 -5.53 -17.59 -48.05
C TRP A 256 -4.74 -18.14 -46.86
N LYS A 257 -5.32 -19.06 -46.09
CA LYS A 257 -4.70 -19.68 -44.92
C LYS A 257 -4.39 -21.16 -45.07
N ASN A 258 -4.59 -21.77 -46.28
CA ASN A 258 -4.12 -23.12 -46.59
C ASN A 258 -3.00 -23.11 -47.60
#